data_b68984c0e94c3307b940c5a603c29586
#
_entry.id   b68984c0e94c3307b940c5a603c29586
#
_cell.length_a   1.000
_cell.length_b   1.000
_cell.length_c   1.000
_cell.angle_alpha   90.00
_cell.angle_beta   90.00
_cell.angle_gamma   90.00
#
_symmetry.space_group_name_H-M   'P 1'
#
loop_
_entity.id
_entity.type
_entity.pdbx_description
1 polymer ?
#
loop_
_entity_poly.entity_id
_entity_poly.type
_entity_poly.pdbx_seq_one_letter_code
_entity_poly.pdbx_strand_id
1 'polypeptide(L)'
;TYQWFCDVFNVFGLESNFCNVQFPQKLQSLSLTNQLMNAIWSSLILGLIISFPYVLWELWKFISPGLHKNERKKSKGFLFITSLLFFAGVLFSFYVIVPMSVYFFYHFEITDTIQNNFTLSSYISMVTNTLLGVSIVFELPVLIYFLTKLGLITPSFLKIYRKHALVVVLLLAAIITPPDVASQVIVSIPIMILYEVSIYVSRYVVKKQEKSL
;
A
#
# COMPACT_ATOMS: atom_id res chain seq x y z
N THR A 1 7.40 8.76 14.07
CA THR A 1 6.23 8.55 13.19
C THR A 1 4.93 8.81 13.91
N TYR A 2 4.78 8.30 15.15
CA TYR A 2 3.58 8.46 15.96
C TYR A 2 3.29 9.92 16.33
N GLN A 3 4.31 10.67 16.77
CA GLN A 3 4.18 12.11 17.10
C GLN A 3 3.71 12.92 15.89
N TRP A 4 4.28 12.71 14.72
CA TRP A 4 3.85 13.38 13.49
C TRP A 4 2.38 13.09 13.15
N PHE A 5 1.94 11.83 13.33
CA PHE A 5 0.54 11.45 13.15
C PHE A 5 -0.38 12.22 14.10
N CYS A 6 0.01 12.33 15.36
CA CYS A 6 -0.72 13.12 16.35
C CYS A 6 -0.75 14.62 16.02
N ASP A 7 0.35 15.18 15.53
CA ASP A 7 0.40 16.58 15.11
C ASP A 7 -0.56 16.87 13.97
N VAL A 8 -0.67 15.95 13.00
CA VAL A 8 -1.64 16.07 11.89
C VAL A 8 -3.07 15.99 12.42
N PHE A 9 -3.40 15.06 13.32
CA PHE A 9 -4.73 14.95 13.89
C PHE A 9 -5.14 16.17 14.72
N ASN A 10 -4.20 16.75 15.47
CA ASN A 10 -4.43 17.98 16.22
C ASN A 10 -4.72 19.18 15.30
N VAL A 11 -4.07 19.26 14.12
CA VAL A 11 -4.35 20.29 13.12
C VAL A 11 -5.80 20.18 12.59
N PHE A 12 -6.34 18.98 12.50
CA PHE A 12 -7.74 18.74 12.09
C PHE A 12 -8.76 18.86 13.24
N GLY A 13 -8.32 19.26 14.45
CA GLY A 13 -9.20 19.45 15.60
C GLY A 13 -9.79 18.16 16.17
N LEU A 14 -9.23 17.01 15.81
CA LEU A 14 -9.58 15.71 16.35
C LEU A 14 -8.71 15.45 17.59
N GLU A 15 -9.06 16.08 18.71
CA GLU A 15 -8.50 15.73 20.01
C GLU A 15 -8.84 14.28 20.32
N SER A 16 -7.95 13.37 20.00
CA SER A 16 -8.14 11.97 20.31
C SER A 16 -7.28 11.58 21.52
N ASN A 17 -7.85 10.84 22.45
CA ASN A 17 -7.13 10.13 23.51
C ASN A 17 -5.99 9.26 22.95
N PHE A 18 -5.95 9.10 21.65
CA PHE A 18 -4.98 8.42 20.83
C PHE A 18 -3.55 9.01 20.94
N CYS A 19 -3.43 10.32 21.15
CA CYS A 19 -2.13 11.02 21.14
C CYS A 19 -1.44 11.08 22.50
N ASN A 20 -2.16 10.78 23.59
CA ASN A 20 -1.62 10.80 24.95
C ASN A 20 -1.02 9.46 25.40
N VAL A 21 -0.97 8.47 24.50
CA VAL A 21 -0.43 7.15 24.83
C VAL A 21 1.09 7.19 24.82
N GLN A 22 1.69 7.14 26.00
CA GLN A 22 3.11 6.83 26.16
C GLN A 22 3.26 5.31 26.03
N PHE A 23 3.96 4.85 24.99
CA PHE A 23 4.32 3.43 24.84
C PHE A 23 5.44 3.08 25.83
N PRO A 24 5.12 2.51 27.01
CA PRO A 24 6.13 2.28 28.05
C PRO A 24 6.98 1.05 27.78
N GLN A 25 6.61 0.23 26.78
CA GLN A 25 7.26 -1.06 26.58
C GLN A 25 8.42 -0.96 25.58
N LYS A 26 9.58 -1.42 26.03
CA LYS A 26 10.74 -1.63 25.15
C LYS A 26 10.51 -2.88 24.32
N LEU A 27 10.77 -2.79 23.01
CA LEU A 27 10.76 -3.96 22.13
C LEU A 27 11.77 -5.00 22.63
N GLN A 28 11.33 -6.25 22.75
CA GLN A 28 12.18 -7.34 23.25
C GLN A 28 12.81 -8.10 22.08
N SER A 29 14.09 -8.42 22.21
CA SER A 29 14.80 -9.32 21.31
C SER A 29 14.99 -10.66 22.00
N LEU A 30 14.28 -11.68 21.55
CA LEU A 30 14.27 -13.01 22.19
C LEU A 30 15.42 -13.91 21.76
N SER A 31 16.14 -13.59 20.66
CA SER A 31 17.31 -14.34 20.25
C SER A 31 18.49 -13.43 19.92
N LEU A 32 19.71 -13.96 20.06
CA LEU A 32 20.96 -13.22 19.81
C LEU A 32 21.09 -12.72 18.37
N THR A 33 20.58 -13.48 17.40
CA THR A 33 20.69 -13.19 15.97
C THR A 33 19.57 -12.30 15.45
N ASN A 34 18.47 -12.12 16.20
CA ASN A 34 17.29 -11.36 15.74
C ASN A 34 17.61 -9.94 15.31
N GLN A 35 18.46 -9.23 16.03
CA GLN A 35 18.82 -7.85 15.70
C GLN A 35 19.55 -7.77 14.34
N LEU A 36 20.51 -8.68 14.12
CA LEU A 36 21.26 -8.74 12.86
C LEU A 36 20.36 -9.13 11.68
N MET A 37 19.54 -10.17 11.84
CA MET A 37 18.63 -10.63 10.79
C MET A 37 17.58 -9.58 10.44
N ASN A 38 17.01 -8.89 11.43
CA ASN A 38 16.07 -7.80 11.19
C ASN A 38 16.73 -6.59 10.51
N ALA A 39 17.99 -6.27 10.85
CA ALA A 39 18.73 -5.21 10.17
C ALA A 39 18.99 -5.54 8.69
N ILE A 40 19.43 -6.77 8.39
CA ILE A 40 19.63 -7.25 7.02
C ILE A 40 18.31 -7.22 6.26
N TRP A 41 17.24 -7.76 6.82
CA TRP A 41 15.91 -7.81 6.20
C TRP A 41 15.37 -6.41 5.91
N SER A 42 15.43 -5.51 6.89
CA SER A 42 14.99 -4.12 6.73
C SER A 42 15.77 -3.39 5.64
N SER A 43 17.09 -3.59 5.58
CA SER A 43 17.96 -2.98 4.57
C SER A 43 17.62 -3.49 3.17
N LEU A 44 17.33 -4.79 3.03
CA LEU A 44 16.93 -5.39 1.76
C LEU A 44 15.60 -4.81 1.28
N ILE A 45 14.61 -4.71 2.15
CA ILE A 45 13.29 -4.15 1.82
C ILE A 45 13.39 -2.66 1.46
N LEU A 46 14.15 -1.87 2.23
CA LEU A 46 14.38 -0.45 1.90
C LEU A 46 15.11 -0.29 0.58
N GLY A 47 16.10 -1.13 0.31
CA GLY A 47 16.79 -1.17 -0.98
C GLY A 47 15.83 -1.45 -2.14
N LEU A 48 14.92 -2.41 -1.97
CA LEU A 48 13.90 -2.75 -2.96
C LEU A 48 12.92 -1.57 -3.19
N ILE A 49 12.47 -0.91 -2.13
CA ILE A 49 11.59 0.27 -2.23
C ILE A 49 12.28 1.39 -3.00
N ILE A 50 13.53 1.70 -2.69
CA ILE A 50 14.29 2.77 -3.35
C ILE A 50 14.58 2.42 -4.80
N SER A 51 14.86 1.14 -5.11
CA SER A 51 15.14 0.68 -6.47
C SER A 51 13.88 0.50 -7.33
N PHE A 52 12.69 0.61 -6.78
CA PHE A 52 11.42 0.35 -7.47
C PHE A 52 11.26 1.14 -8.79
N PRO A 53 11.57 2.45 -8.88
CA PRO A 53 11.51 3.18 -10.15
C PRO A 53 12.42 2.60 -11.23
N TYR A 54 13.58 2.08 -10.84
CA TYR A 54 14.50 1.42 -11.76
C TYR A 54 13.96 0.07 -12.24
N VAL A 55 13.40 -0.72 -11.32
CA VAL A 55 12.74 -2.00 -11.66
C VAL A 55 11.58 -1.77 -12.64
N LEU A 56 10.76 -0.75 -12.40
CA LEU A 56 9.69 -0.35 -13.32
C LEU A 56 10.25 0.06 -14.70
N TRP A 57 11.34 0.78 -14.74
CA TRP A 57 11.98 1.14 -16.00
C TRP A 57 12.41 -0.08 -16.79
N GLU A 58 13.06 -1.06 -16.16
CA GLU A 58 13.47 -2.30 -16.82
C GLU A 58 12.26 -3.13 -17.29
N LEU A 59 11.24 -3.28 -16.46
CA LEU A 59 9.96 -3.90 -16.86
C LEU A 59 9.33 -3.18 -18.05
N TRP A 60 9.38 -1.84 -18.06
CA TRP A 60 8.87 -1.06 -19.18
C TRP A 60 9.63 -1.28 -20.46
N LYS A 61 10.96 -1.37 -20.41
CA LYS A 61 11.78 -1.70 -21.58
C LYS A 61 11.39 -3.07 -22.17
N PHE A 62 11.08 -4.03 -21.32
CA PHE A 62 10.65 -5.35 -21.74
C PHE A 62 9.27 -5.34 -22.40
N ILE A 63 8.33 -4.56 -21.89
CA ILE A 63 6.96 -4.47 -22.42
C ILE A 63 6.87 -3.54 -23.65
N SER A 64 7.69 -2.51 -23.70
CA SER A 64 7.67 -1.45 -24.72
C SER A 64 7.79 -1.91 -26.18
N PRO A 65 8.51 -2.98 -26.55
CA PRO A 65 8.55 -3.48 -27.93
C PRO A 65 7.20 -3.95 -28.47
N GLY A 66 6.31 -4.40 -27.58
CA GLY A 66 4.96 -4.83 -27.94
C GLY A 66 3.94 -3.70 -28.14
N LEU A 67 4.33 -2.43 -27.90
CA LEU A 67 3.46 -1.26 -28.02
C LEU A 67 3.69 -0.46 -29.30
N HIS A 68 2.65 0.21 -29.81
CA HIS A 68 2.75 1.09 -30.98
C HIS A 68 3.73 2.26 -30.79
N LYS A 69 4.42 2.67 -31.89
CA LYS A 69 5.48 3.70 -31.89
C LYS A 69 5.09 5.04 -31.24
N ASN A 70 3.83 5.45 -31.33
CA ASN A 70 3.32 6.69 -30.76
C ASN A 70 3.17 6.64 -29.22
N GLU A 71 3.12 5.48 -28.65
CA GLU A 71 2.93 5.23 -27.22
C GLU A 71 4.26 5.20 -26.48
N ARG A 72 5.32 4.79 -27.15
CA ARG A 72 6.68 4.76 -26.63
C ARG A 72 7.19 6.17 -26.25
N LYS A 73 6.73 7.22 -26.94
CA LYS A 73 7.09 8.62 -26.60
C LYS A 73 6.49 9.13 -25.30
N LYS A 74 5.36 8.54 -24.83
CA LYS A 74 4.67 8.94 -23.59
C LYS A 74 5.06 8.12 -22.35
N SER A 75 6.01 7.21 -22.50
CA SER A 75 6.44 6.29 -21.44
C SER A 75 7.04 6.98 -20.20
N LYS A 76 7.76 8.11 -20.38
CA LYS A 76 8.37 8.83 -19.25
C LYS A 76 7.34 9.34 -18.24
N GLY A 77 6.23 9.92 -18.73
CA GLY A 77 5.16 10.40 -17.85
C GLY A 77 4.44 9.26 -17.13
N PHE A 78 4.27 8.14 -17.81
CA PHE A 78 3.69 6.94 -17.21
C PHE A 78 4.55 6.39 -16.07
N LEU A 79 5.86 6.19 -16.28
CA LEU A 79 6.80 5.72 -15.27
C LEU A 79 6.84 6.64 -14.05
N PHE A 80 6.78 7.97 -14.28
CA PHE A 80 6.73 8.93 -13.19
C PHE A 80 5.47 8.80 -12.33
N ILE A 81 4.30 8.67 -12.97
CA ILE A 81 3.02 8.50 -12.26
C ILE A 81 3.02 7.19 -11.47
N THR A 82 3.48 6.08 -12.06
CA THR A 82 3.60 4.79 -11.39
C THR A 82 4.53 4.88 -10.18
N SER A 83 5.73 5.41 -10.34
CA SER A 83 6.65 5.58 -9.20
C SER A 83 6.07 6.47 -8.10
N LEU A 84 5.37 7.53 -8.46
CA LEU A 84 4.71 8.42 -7.49
C LEU A 84 3.60 7.70 -6.73
N LEU A 85 2.82 6.86 -7.41
CA LEU A 85 1.73 6.09 -6.80
C LEU A 85 2.28 5.04 -5.82
N PHE A 86 3.37 4.37 -6.19
CA PHE A 86 4.07 3.43 -5.31
C PHE A 86 4.59 4.12 -4.04
N PHE A 87 5.30 5.24 -4.18
CA PHE A 87 5.79 5.99 -3.01
C PHE A 87 4.65 6.57 -2.17
N ALA A 88 3.54 6.98 -2.78
CA ALA A 88 2.34 7.37 -2.03
C ALA A 88 1.80 6.19 -1.20
N GLY A 89 1.80 4.97 -1.73
CA GLY A 89 1.47 3.75 -1.00
C GLY A 89 2.43 3.47 0.16
N VAL A 90 3.75 3.64 -0.05
CA VAL A 90 4.76 3.51 1.01
C VAL A 90 4.50 4.53 2.13
N LEU A 91 4.31 5.80 1.78
CA LEU A 91 4.07 6.87 2.76
C LEU A 91 2.76 6.65 3.51
N PHE A 92 1.69 6.31 2.81
CA PHE A 92 0.40 6.01 3.43
C PHE A 92 0.51 4.83 4.41
N SER A 93 1.17 3.75 4.01
CA SER A 93 1.41 2.61 4.88
C SER A 93 2.20 2.99 6.14
N PHE A 94 3.31 3.74 5.95
CA PHE A 94 4.22 4.08 7.03
C PHE A 94 3.63 5.09 8.02
N TYR A 95 2.90 6.10 7.53
CA TYR A 95 2.37 7.17 8.37
C TYR A 95 0.96 6.93 8.89
N VAL A 96 0.16 6.09 8.22
CA VAL A 96 -1.24 5.86 8.61
C VAL A 96 -1.43 4.44 9.13
N ILE A 97 -1.13 3.42 8.32
CA ILE A 97 -1.49 2.04 8.68
C ILE A 97 -0.65 1.52 9.83
N VAL A 98 0.67 1.66 9.76
CA VAL A 98 1.58 1.14 10.79
C VAL A 98 1.27 1.72 12.17
N PRO A 99 1.13 3.05 12.37
CA PRO A 99 0.78 3.60 13.68
C PRO A 99 -0.58 3.10 14.20
N MET A 100 -1.58 3.00 13.31
CA MET A 100 -2.91 2.51 13.69
C MET A 100 -2.89 1.05 14.12
N SER A 101 -2.17 0.19 13.39
CA SER A 101 -2.00 -1.22 13.76
C SER A 101 -1.27 -1.39 15.09
N VAL A 102 -0.20 -0.63 15.31
CA VAL A 102 0.53 -0.65 16.59
C VAL A 102 -0.36 -0.23 17.74
N TYR A 103 -1.13 0.83 17.55
CA TYR A 103 -2.09 1.30 18.56
C TYR A 103 -3.13 0.24 18.88
N PHE A 104 -3.72 -0.39 17.86
CA PHE A 104 -4.71 -1.44 18.04
C PHE A 104 -4.15 -2.59 18.87
N PHE A 105 -3.00 -3.16 18.46
CA PHE A 105 -2.40 -4.29 19.18
C PHE A 105 -1.95 -3.94 20.59
N TYR A 106 -1.57 -2.70 20.84
CA TYR A 106 -1.19 -2.25 22.17
C TYR A 106 -2.39 -2.23 23.13
N HIS A 107 -3.57 -1.83 22.66
CA HIS A 107 -4.78 -1.72 23.47
C HIS A 107 -5.67 -2.98 23.42
N PHE A 108 -5.33 -3.93 22.56
CA PHE A 108 -6.11 -5.15 22.43
C PHE A 108 -5.67 -6.17 23.49
N GLU A 109 -6.44 -6.28 24.56
CA GLU A 109 -6.24 -7.24 25.64
C GLU A 109 -7.48 -8.13 25.75
N ILE A 110 -7.28 -9.45 25.81
CA ILE A 110 -8.36 -10.42 26.01
C ILE A 110 -8.66 -10.58 27.50
N THR A 111 -7.62 -10.55 28.33
CA THR A 111 -7.68 -10.67 29.80
C THR A 111 -6.53 -9.92 30.44
N ASP A 112 -6.76 -9.36 31.61
CA ASP A 112 -5.76 -8.60 32.40
C ASP A 112 -4.56 -9.46 32.86
N THR A 113 -4.66 -10.79 32.72
CA THR A 113 -3.60 -11.73 33.14
C THR A 113 -2.51 -11.93 32.08
N ILE A 114 -2.74 -11.51 30.82
CA ILE A 114 -1.80 -11.67 29.72
C ILE A 114 -1.17 -10.31 29.37
N GLN A 115 0.13 -10.19 29.60
CA GLN A 115 0.87 -8.98 29.20
C GLN A 115 1.28 -9.05 27.73
N ASN A 116 0.97 -8.01 26.96
CA ASN A 116 1.37 -7.87 25.57
C ASN A 116 2.86 -7.46 25.46
N ASN A 117 3.74 -8.44 25.27
CA ASN A 117 5.16 -8.20 25.04
C ASN A 117 5.49 -8.25 23.54
N PHE A 118 5.77 -7.09 22.96
CA PHE A 118 6.10 -6.98 21.54
C PHE A 118 7.55 -7.34 21.25
N THR A 119 7.77 -8.26 20.31
CA THR A 119 9.13 -8.59 19.87
C THR A 119 9.56 -7.69 18.71
N LEU A 120 10.86 -7.39 18.64
CA LEU A 120 11.46 -6.63 17.54
C LEU A 120 11.15 -7.27 16.18
N SER A 121 11.25 -8.59 16.09
CA SER A 121 10.99 -9.32 14.83
C SER A 121 9.54 -9.19 14.36
N SER A 122 8.56 -9.33 15.27
CA SER A 122 7.15 -9.14 14.94
C SER A 122 6.87 -7.72 14.42
N TYR A 123 7.43 -6.72 15.10
CA TYR A 123 7.26 -5.32 14.69
C TYR A 123 7.84 -5.05 13.29
N ILE A 124 9.09 -5.44 13.06
CA ILE A 124 9.76 -5.25 11.76
C ILE A 124 9.04 -6.02 10.65
N SER A 125 8.62 -7.26 10.89
CA SER A 125 7.87 -8.06 9.93
C SER A 125 6.53 -7.40 9.58
N MET A 126 5.78 -6.92 10.57
CA MET A 126 4.53 -6.21 10.36
C MET A 126 4.75 -4.95 9.50
N VAL A 127 5.73 -4.11 9.86
CA VAL A 127 6.04 -2.87 9.13
C VAL A 127 6.42 -3.17 7.68
N THR A 128 7.36 -4.09 7.45
CA THR A 128 7.88 -4.39 6.11
C THR A 128 6.81 -5.02 5.21
N ASN A 129 6.03 -5.96 5.73
CA ASN A 129 4.95 -6.60 4.96
C ASN A 129 3.85 -5.60 4.59
N THR A 130 3.46 -4.73 5.53
CA THR A 130 2.45 -3.71 5.27
C THR A 130 2.95 -2.66 4.26
N LEU A 131 4.20 -2.20 4.40
CA LEU A 131 4.81 -1.27 3.45
C LEU A 131 4.80 -1.82 2.02
N LEU A 132 5.29 -3.04 1.83
CA LEU A 132 5.35 -3.66 0.50
C LEU A 132 3.97 -3.98 -0.05
N GLY A 133 3.12 -4.61 0.76
CA GLY A 133 1.80 -5.06 0.32
C GLY A 133 0.92 -3.89 -0.13
N VAL A 134 0.83 -2.84 0.69
CA VAL A 134 0.03 -1.65 0.35
C VAL A 134 0.62 -0.92 -0.86
N SER A 135 1.94 -0.76 -0.94
CA SER A 135 2.58 -0.08 -2.08
C SER A 135 2.29 -0.77 -3.41
N ILE A 136 2.31 -2.12 -3.42
CA ILE A 136 1.96 -2.91 -4.62
C ILE A 136 0.48 -2.73 -4.98
N VAL A 137 -0.40 -2.71 -3.99
CA VAL A 137 -1.84 -2.51 -4.24
C VAL A 137 -2.14 -1.10 -4.75
N PHE A 138 -1.35 -0.11 -4.37
CA PHE A 138 -1.46 1.24 -4.93
C PHE A 138 -1.17 1.31 -6.43
N GLU A 139 -0.53 0.29 -7.01
CA GLU A 139 -0.33 0.16 -8.46
C GLU A 139 -1.58 -0.35 -9.23
N LEU A 140 -2.69 -0.65 -8.55
CA LEU A 140 -3.93 -1.11 -9.20
C LEU A 140 -4.39 -0.23 -10.38
N PRO A 141 -4.39 1.13 -10.32
CA PRO A 141 -4.79 1.96 -11.45
C PRO A 141 -3.91 1.75 -12.68
N VAL A 142 -2.63 1.51 -12.45
CA VAL A 142 -1.64 1.27 -13.51
C VAL A 142 -1.85 -0.11 -14.14
N LEU A 143 -2.08 -1.13 -13.32
CA LEU A 143 -2.42 -2.47 -13.80
C LEU A 143 -3.68 -2.45 -14.66
N ILE A 144 -4.75 -1.79 -14.20
CA ILE A 144 -6.01 -1.66 -14.94
C ILE A 144 -5.82 -0.87 -16.24
N TYR A 145 -4.99 0.18 -16.23
CA TYR A 145 -4.62 0.91 -17.45
C TYR A 145 -4.06 -0.02 -18.52
N PHE A 146 -3.10 -0.90 -18.15
CA PHE A 146 -2.52 -1.86 -19.08
C PHE A 146 -3.53 -2.89 -19.59
N LEU A 147 -4.28 -3.49 -18.68
CA LEU A 147 -5.27 -4.51 -19.04
C LEU A 147 -6.36 -3.93 -19.97
N THR A 148 -6.78 -2.68 -19.72
CA THR A 148 -7.72 -1.97 -20.62
C THR A 148 -7.08 -1.69 -21.97
N LYS A 149 -5.82 -1.32 -22.00
CA LYS A 149 -5.11 -1.03 -23.25
C LYS A 149 -4.92 -2.26 -24.13
N LEU A 150 -4.73 -3.42 -23.51
CA LEU A 150 -4.67 -4.72 -24.18
C LEU A 150 -6.08 -5.23 -24.60
N GLY A 151 -7.15 -4.51 -24.25
CA GLY A 151 -8.52 -4.92 -24.53
C GLY A 151 -9.05 -6.06 -23.66
N LEU A 152 -8.30 -6.45 -22.61
CA LEU A 152 -8.68 -7.53 -21.69
C LEU A 152 -9.76 -7.12 -20.70
N ILE A 153 -9.81 -5.83 -20.34
CA ILE A 153 -10.78 -5.28 -19.38
C ILE A 153 -11.46 -4.05 -20.00
N THR A 154 -12.76 -3.94 -19.78
CA THR A 154 -13.56 -2.78 -20.22
C THR A 154 -14.06 -1.98 -19.01
N PRO A 155 -14.35 -0.66 -19.16
CA PRO A 155 -14.94 0.13 -18.09
C PRO A 155 -16.29 -0.40 -17.60
N SER A 156 -17.07 -1.03 -18.50
CA SER A 156 -18.35 -1.65 -18.18
C SER A 156 -18.16 -2.87 -17.28
N PHE A 157 -17.18 -3.70 -17.57
CA PHE A 157 -16.79 -4.84 -16.74
C PHE A 157 -16.45 -4.40 -15.32
N LEU A 158 -15.55 -3.42 -15.16
CA LEU A 158 -15.15 -2.90 -13.85
C LEU A 158 -16.34 -2.37 -13.06
N LYS A 159 -17.30 -1.69 -13.70
CA LYS A 159 -18.50 -1.19 -13.02
C LYS A 159 -19.42 -2.31 -12.51
N ILE A 160 -19.65 -3.34 -13.31
CA ILE A 160 -20.49 -4.47 -12.94
C ILE A 160 -19.90 -5.23 -11.74
N TYR A 161 -18.57 -5.39 -11.73
CA TYR A 161 -17.85 -6.17 -10.71
C TYR A 161 -17.41 -5.37 -9.48
N ARG A 162 -17.94 -4.13 -9.25
CA ARG A 162 -17.62 -3.30 -8.08
C ARG A 162 -17.82 -4.03 -6.74
N LYS A 163 -18.94 -4.75 -6.59
CA LYS A 163 -19.24 -5.49 -5.37
C LYS A 163 -18.22 -6.61 -5.10
N HIS A 164 -17.80 -7.30 -6.16
CA HIS A 164 -16.77 -8.34 -6.07
C HIS A 164 -15.39 -7.73 -5.80
N ALA A 165 -15.08 -6.58 -6.41
CA ALA A 165 -13.85 -5.85 -6.14
C ALA A 165 -13.72 -5.45 -4.67
N LEU A 166 -14.81 -5.01 -4.02
CA LEU A 166 -14.83 -4.71 -2.60
C LEU A 166 -14.45 -5.94 -1.76
N VAL A 167 -15.01 -7.11 -2.07
CA VAL A 167 -14.65 -8.36 -1.37
C VAL A 167 -13.19 -8.72 -1.58
N VAL A 168 -12.68 -8.61 -2.82
CA VAL A 168 -11.28 -8.87 -3.15
C VAL A 168 -10.36 -7.88 -2.41
N VAL A 169 -10.71 -6.61 -2.37
CA VAL A 169 -9.96 -5.57 -1.63
C VAL A 169 -9.90 -5.89 -0.14
N LEU A 170 -11.02 -6.29 0.47
CA LEU A 170 -11.03 -6.70 1.88
C LEU A 170 -10.16 -7.94 2.12
N LEU A 171 -10.19 -8.92 1.24
CA LEU A 171 -9.32 -10.10 1.32
C LEU A 171 -7.84 -9.72 1.18
N LEU A 172 -7.50 -8.87 0.22
CA LEU A 172 -6.13 -8.37 0.05
C LEU A 172 -5.67 -7.58 1.29
N ALA A 173 -6.52 -6.70 1.82
CA ALA A 173 -6.22 -5.97 3.05
C ALA A 173 -5.95 -6.94 4.21
N ALA A 174 -6.76 -7.99 4.39
CA ALA A 174 -6.58 -8.98 5.44
C ALA A 174 -5.28 -9.80 5.31
N ILE A 175 -4.77 -9.98 4.10
CA ILE A 175 -3.48 -10.68 3.87
C ILE A 175 -2.30 -9.75 4.16
N ILE A 176 -2.42 -8.46 3.81
CA ILE A 176 -1.34 -7.48 3.89
C ILE A 176 -1.18 -6.93 5.31
N THR A 177 -2.32 -6.61 5.95
CA THR A 177 -2.29 -6.08 7.32
C THR A 177 -2.37 -7.22 8.33
N PRO A 178 -1.91 -6.99 9.56
CA PRO A 178 -2.22 -7.88 10.66
C PRO A 178 -3.74 -8.12 10.76
N PRO A 179 -4.19 -9.27 11.27
CA PRO A 179 -5.61 -9.65 11.30
C PRO A 179 -6.39 -8.81 12.34
N ASP A 180 -6.54 -7.51 12.08
CA ASP A 180 -7.38 -6.60 12.86
C ASP A 180 -8.38 -5.85 11.97
N VAL A 181 -9.61 -5.75 12.43
CA VAL A 181 -10.72 -5.14 11.66
C VAL A 181 -10.49 -3.65 11.42
N ALA A 182 -9.87 -2.94 12.38
CA ALA A 182 -9.65 -1.50 12.27
C ALA A 182 -8.67 -1.17 11.14
N SER A 183 -7.46 -1.78 11.13
CA SER A 183 -6.48 -1.57 10.06
C SER A 183 -6.99 -2.07 8.72
N GLN A 184 -7.72 -3.19 8.67
CA GLN A 184 -8.31 -3.73 7.45
C GLN A 184 -9.28 -2.73 6.80
N VAL A 185 -10.18 -2.11 7.57
CA VAL A 185 -11.12 -1.10 7.07
C VAL A 185 -10.37 0.14 6.58
N ILE A 186 -9.40 0.64 7.35
CA ILE A 186 -8.60 1.82 7.00
C ILE A 186 -7.84 1.62 5.70
N VAL A 187 -7.28 0.43 5.48
CA VAL A 187 -6.56 0.09 4.24
C VAL A 187 -7.53 -0.06 3.06
N SER A 188 -8.70 -0.64 3.28
CA SER A 188 -9.66 -0.90 2.21
C SER A 188 -10.24 0.38 1.59
N ILE A 189 -10.42 1.45 2.37
CA ILE A 189 -10.98 2.72 1.89
C ILE A 189 -10.14 3.33 0.75
N PRO A 190 -8.83 3.63 0.92
CA PRO A 190 -8.03 4.19 -0.17
C PRO A 190 -7.89 3.24 -1.35
N ILE A 191 -7.85 1.92 -1.13
CA ILE A 191 -7.80 0.95 -2.23
C ILE A 191 -9.09 1.00 -3.05
N MET A 192 -10.26 1.14 -2.41
CA MET A 192 -11.51 1.33 -3.11
C MET A 192 -11.57 2.65 -3.90
N ILE A 193 -11.00 3.73 -3.34
CA ILE A 193 -10.87 4.99 -4.07
C ILE A 193 -9.98 4.80 -5.31
N LEU A 194 -8.85 4.12 -5.18
CA LEU A 194 -7.97 3.80 -6.30
C LEU A 194 -8.66 2.91 -7.35
N TYR A 195 -9.52 1.99 -6.94
CA TYR A 195 -10.33 1.20 -7.85
C TYR A 195 -11.31 2.07 -8.64
N GLU A 196 -12.01 3.02 -8.01
CA GLU A 196 -12.88 3.96 -8.71
C GLU A 196 -12.09 4.86 -9.67
N VAL A 197 -10.93 5.37 -9.25
CA VAL A 197 -10.01 6.11 -10.14
C VAL A 197 -9.62 5.25 -11.35
N SER A 198 -9.40 3.94 -11.15
CA SER A 198 -9.05 3.00 -12.22
C SER A 198 -10.17 2.86 -13.26
N ILE A 199 -11.44 2.94 -12.85
CA ILE A 199 -12.59 2.94 -13.79
C ILE A 199 -12.57 4.21 -14.67
N TYR A 200 -12.22 5.38 -14.11
CA TYR A 200 -12.08 6.62 -14.90
C TYR A 200 -10.90 6.52 -15.86
N VAL A 201 -9.77 5.97 -15.41
CA VAL A 201 -8.59 5.73 -16.26
C VAL A 201 -8.94 4.80 -17.43
N SER A 202 -9.63 3.69 -17.15
CA SER A 202 -10.07 2.73 -18.17
C SER A 202 -10.98 3.41 -19.22
N ARG A 203 -11.95 4.24 -18.80
CA ARG A 203 -12.80 5.01 -19.75
C ARG A 203 -12.00 5.95 -20.64
N TYR A 204 -11.03 6.66 -20.06
CA TYR A 204 -10.18 7.57 -20.80
C TYR A 204 -9.37 6.82 -21.88
N VAL A 205 -8.86 5.62 -21.55
CA VAL A 205 -8.10 4.78 -22.49
C VAL A 205 -8.96 4.35 -23.66
N VAL A 206 -10.15 3.79 -23.41
CA VAL A 206 -11.07 3.33 -24.47
C VAL A 206 -11.47 4.49 -25.39
N LYS A 207 -11.92 5.61 -24.81
CA LYS A 207 -12.31 6.79 -25.60
C LYS A 207 -11.17 7.33 -26.48
N LYS A 208 -9.93 7.18 -26.04
CA LYS A 208 -8.77 7.59 -26.82
C LYS A 208 -8.44 6.62 -27.95
N GLN A 209 -8.62 5.32 -27.73
CA GLN A 209 -8.46 4.29 -28.77
C GLN A 209 -9.52 4.46 -29.87
N GLU A 210 -10.78 4.70 -29.53
CA GLU A 210 -11.86 4.97 -30.50
C GLU A 210 -11.60 6.19 -31.39
N LYS A 211 -10.95 7.23 -30.85
CA LYS A 211 -10.59 8.45 -31.63
C LYS A 211 -9.37 8.28 -32.53
N SER A 212 -8.62 7.20 -32.37
CA SER A 212 -7.40 6.91 -33.14
C SER A 212 -7.62 5.90 -34.26
N LEU A 213 -8.82 5.30 -34.33
CA LEU A 213 -9.35 4.46 -35.42
C LEU A 213 -10.12 5.32 -36.42
#